data_2037a2d1676cb98aec4b799160812b70
#
_entry.id   2037a2d1676cb98aec4b799160812b70
#
_cell.length_a   1.000
_cell.length_b   1.000
_cell.length_c   1.000
_cell.angle_alpha   90.00
_cell.angle_beta   90.00
_cell.angle_gamma   90.00
#
_symmetry.space_group_name_H-M   'P 1'
#
loop_
_entity.id
_entity.type
_entity.pdbx_description
1 polymer ?
#
loop_
_entity_poly.entity_id
_entity_poly.type
_entity_poly.pdbx_seq_one_letter_code
_entity_poly.pdbx_strand_id
1 'polypeptide(L)'
;METPGFVRELLSYSQRPDVGAVGAKLFYPDGTIQHAGVFIGLGGSAGHSHKGHPRDSGGDMYRLATTQNMCAVTGACLMVKKELYDRFGGLDEENFAVAYNDVDFCLRLWQSGLLNVMTPFAAAVHHESKSRGDDTRAGGEKQARYEREKARFCARYAGLMQQGDPYYNPHFTLLYENYGYK
;
A
#
# COMPACT_ATOMS: atom_id res chain seq x y z
N MET A 1 12.60 12.87 3.15
CA MET A 1 12.69 12.61 1.69
C MET A 1 14.16 12.38 1.38
N GLU A 2 14.49 11.31 0.70
CA GLU A 2 15.89 10.93 0.43
C GLU A 2 16.28 11.12 -1.03
N THR A 3 15.31 11.13 -1.94
CA THR A 3 15.57 11.23 -3.37
C THR A 3 15.47 12.67 -3.84
N PRO A 4 16.50 13.25 -4.50
CA PRO A 4 16.36 14.53 -5.18
C PRO A 4 15.21 14.47 -6.20
N GLY A 5 14.36 15.50 -6.20
CA GLY A 5 13.19 15.53 -7.10
C GLY A 5 12.02 14.64 -6.70
N PHE A 6 11.96 14.16 -5.45
CA PHE A 6 10.92 13.30 -4.88
C PHE A 6 9.49 13.68 -5.31
N VAL A 7 9.11 14.94 -5.11
CA VAL A 7 7.76 15.43 -5.47
C VAL A 7 7.56 15.43 -6.98
N ARG A 8 8.60 15.77 -7.75
CA ARG A 8 8.54 15.76 -9.23
C ARG A 8 8.30 14.35 -9.76
N GLU A 9 8.96 13.35 -9.17
CA GLU A 9 8.78 11.94 -9.53
C GLU A 9 7.32 11.51 -9.31
N LEU A 10 6.74 11.75 -8.14
CA LEU A 10 5.34 11.43 -7.88
C LEU A 10 4.40 12.18 -8.81
N LEU A 11 4.67 13.47 -9.05
CA LEU A 11 3.87 14.32 -9.93
C LEU A 11 3.88 13.84 -11.39
N SER A 12 5.01 13.31 -11.87
CA SER A 12 5.15 12.80 -13.24
C SER A 12 4.12 11.73 -13.58
N TYR A 13 3.71 10.93 -12.61
CA TYR A 13 2.65 9.93 -12.76
C TYR A 13 1.27 10.49 -12.40
N SER A 14 1.15 11.21 -11.28
CA SER A 14 -0.16 11.64 -10.78
C SER A 14 -0.90 12.60 -11.72
N GLN A 15 -0.19 13.36 -12.56
CA GLN A 15 -0.80 14.26 -13.56
C GLN A 15 -1.44 13.50 -14.74
N ARG A 16 -1.13 12.23 -14.96
CA ARG A 16 -1.68 11.43 -16.06
C ARG A 16 -3.19 11.21 -15.85
N PRO A 17 -4.00 11.21 -16.93
CA PRO A 17 -5.46 11.04 -16.80
C PRO A 17 -5.88 9.64 -16.35
N ASP A 18 -5.05 8.62 -16.61
CA ASP A 18 -5.30 7.22 -16.30
C ASP A 18 -4.78 6.81 -14.91
N VAL A 19 -4.13 7.72 -14.16
CA VAL A 19 -3.55 7.44 -12.85
C VAL A 19 -4.43 7.99 -11.73
N GLY A 20 -4.75 7.12 -10.77
CA GLY A 20 -5.48 7.40 -9.53
C GLY A 20 -4.55 7.88 -8.43
N ALA A 21 -3.82 6.96 -7.84
CA ALA A 21 -2.89 7.24 -6.73
C ALA A 21 -1.45 6.89 -7.11
N VAL A 22 -0.49 7.62 -6.53
CA VAL A 22 0.95 7.35 -6.68
C VAL A 22 1.59 7.24 -5.31
N GLY A 23 2.27 6.14 -5.04
CA GLY A 23 3.01 5.89 -3.81
C GLY A 23 4.52 5.90 -4.00
N ALA A 24 5.23 6.29 -2.95
CA ALA A 24 6.69 6.25 -2.86
C ALA A 24 7.18 4.95 -2.22
N LYS A 25 8.42 4.56 -2.48
CA LYS A 25 9.11 3.53 -1.71
C LYS A 25 9.49 4.06 -0.34
N LEU A 26 9.10 3.36 0.72
CA LEU A 26 9.38 3.78 2.09
C LEU A 26 10.31 2.80 2.80
N PHE A 27 11.16 3.36 3.64
CA PHE A 27 12.08 2.61 4.49
C PHE A 27 11.79 2.84 5.96
N TYR A 28 12.08 1.86 6.77
CA TYR A 28 12.21 2.02 8.20
C TYR A 28 13.51 2.79 8.54
N PRO A 29 13.63 3.35 9.77
CA PRO A 29 14.86 4.03 10.21
C PRO A 29 16.10 3.14 10.22
N ASP A 30 15.93 1.81 10.33
CA ASP A 30 17.03 0.83 10.27
C ASP A 30 17.49 0.53 8.83
N GLY A 31 16.84 1.14 7.83
CA GLY A 31 17.15 0.99 6.42
C GLY A 31 16.44 -0.18 5.74
N THR A 32 15.66 -0.98 6.44
CA THR A 32 14.87 -2.02 5.78
C THR A 32 13.64 -1.43 5.07
N ILE A 33 13.11 -2.16 4.08
CA ILE A 33 11.94 -1.74 3.32
C ILE A 33 10.69 -1.82 4.20
N GLN A 34 9.95 -0.71 4.28
CA GLN A 34 8.65 -0.65 4.91
C GLN A 34 7.52 -0.85 3.90
N HIS A 35 7.63 -0.20 2.74
CA HIS A 35 6.60 -0.21 1.71
C HIS A 35 7.20 -0.14 0.31
N ALA A 36 6.71 -1.01 -0.55
CA ALA A 36 6.96 -1.02 -1.99
C ALA A 36 5.71 -1.49 -2.77
N GLY A 37 4.54 -0.97 -2.37
CA GLY A 37 3.23 -1.37 -2.86
C GLY A 37 2.49 -2.30 -1.89
N VAL A 38 1.20 -2.47 -2.12
CA VAL A 38 0.32 -3.33 -1.31
C VAL A 38 -0.31 -4.38 -2.21
N PHE A 39 -0.26 -5.64 -1.77
CA PHE A 39 -0.99 -6.75 -2.38
C PHE A 39 -2.20 -7.16 -1.57
N ILE A 40 -3.30 -7.41 -2.26
CA ILE A 40 -4.55 -7.85 -1.66
C ILE A 40 -4.51 -9.36 -1.43
N GLY A 41 -4.93 -9.79 -0.23
CA GLY A 41 -4.87 -11.19 0.20
C GLY A 41 -3.62 -11.54 1.00
N LEU A 42 -2.53 -10.76 0.89
CA LEU A 42 -1.29 -11.00 1.62
C LEU A 42 -1.54 -10.88 3.14
N GLY A 43 -1.08 -11.87 3.91
CA GLY A 43 -1.34 -11.94 5.36
C GLY A 43 -2.83 -12.10 5.72
N GLY A 44 -3.66 -12.58 4.77
CA GLY A 44 -5.09 -12.80 4.97
C GLY A 44 -5.97 -11.55 4.85
N SER A 45 -5.40 -10.40 4.41
CA SER A 45 -6.15 -9.17 4.16
C SER A 45 -5.51 -8.31 3.08
N ALA A 46 -4.55 -7.47 3.44
CA ALA A 46 -3.67 -6.73 2.55
C ALA A 46 -2.33 -6.52 3.25
N GLY A 47 -1.24 -6.67 2.50
CA GLY A 47 0.10 -6.57 3.06
C GLY A 47 1.08 -5.83 2.16
N HIS A 48 2.12 -5.27 2.79
CA HIS A 48 3.16 -4.53 2.09
C HIS A 48 4.12 -5.48 1.37
N SER A 49 4.38 -5.19 0.11
CA SER A 49 5.36 -5.90 -0.70
C SER A 49 6.78 -5.76 -0.12
N HIS A 50 7.52 -6.85 -0.02
CA HIS A 50 8.94 -6.89 0.40
C HIS A 50 9.22 -6.24 1.77
N LYS A 51 8.25 -6.16 2.65
CA LYS A 51 8.43 -5.61 4.01
C LYS A 51 9.58 -6.31 4.74
N GLY A 52 10.48 -5.54 5.34
CA GLY A 52 11.65 -6.05 6.06
C GLY A 52 12.84 -6.47 5.19
N HIS A 53 12.72 -6.42 3.85
CA HIS A 53 13.87 -6.70 2.99
C HIS A 53 14.94 -5.60 3.09
N PRO A 54 16.23 -5.93 2.83
CA PRO A 54 17.30 -4.95 2.78
C PRO A 54 17.01 -3.83 1.77
N ARG A 55 17.49 -2.63 2.06
CA ARG A 55 17.28 -1.42 1.26
C ARG A 55 17.72 -1.55 -0.20
N ASP A 56 18.85 -2.21 -0.40
CA ASP A 56 19.52 -2.43 -1.69
C ASP A 56 19.00 -3.68 -2.43
N SER A 57 18.03 -4.38 -1.85
CA SER A 57 17.41 -5.52 -2.51
C SER A 57 16.76 -5.10 -3.83
N GLY A 58 17.03 -5.85 -4.89
CA GLY A 58 16.31 -5.74 -6.18
C GLY A 58 14.89 -6.29 -6.10
N GLY A 59 14.60 -7.11 -5.09
CA GLY A 59 13.35 -7.84 -4.98
C GLY A 59 13.20 -8.94 -6.03
N ASP A 60 12.07 -9.62 -5.99
CA ASP A 60 11.72 -10.60 -7.01
C ASP A 60 11.66 -9.93 -8.39
N MET A 61 12.37 -10.50 -9.37
CA MET A 61 12.45 -9.98 -10.74
C MET A 61 12.79 -8.48 -10.85
N TYR A 62 13.60 -7.94 -9.93
CA TYR A 62 13.94 -6.51 -9.85
C TYR A 62 12.74 -5.57 -9.66
N ARG A 63 11.64 -6.05 -9.11
CA ARG A 63 10.43 -5.28 -8.86
C ARG A 63 10.66 -4.06 -7.95
N LEU A 64 11.63 -4.13 -7.06
CA LEU A 64 12.00 -3.02 -6.17
C LEU A 64 12.81 -1.90 -6.84
N ALA A 65 13.23 -2.10 -8.09
CA ALA A 65 13.98 -1.12 -8.88
C ALA A 65 13.17 -0.58 -10.09
N THR A 66 11.89 -0.95 -10.21
CA THR A 66 11.03 -0.56 -11.34
C THR A 66 9.71 0.03 -10.85
N THR A 67 9.19 1.00 -11.60
CA THR A 67 7.84 1.52 -11.37
C THR A 67 6.80 0.46 -11.77
N GLN A 68 5.77 0.28 -10.94
CA GLN A 68 4.77 -0.77 -11.11
C GLN A 68 3.35 -0.27 -10.84
N ASN A 69 2.38 -0.90 -11.49
CA ASN A 69 0.99 -0.79 -11.09
C ASN A 69 0.72 -1.73 -9.92
N MET A 70 -0.08 -1.28 -8.98
CA MET A 70 -0.48 -2.00 -7.78
C MET A 70 -1.97 -1.84 -7.52
N CYS A 71 -2.58 -2.74 -6.77
CA CYS A 71 -3.94 -2.53 -6.29
C CYS A 71 -4.01 -1.34 -5.32
N ALA A 72 -2.99 -1.18 -4.48
CA ALA A 72 -2.93 -0.07 -3.53
C ALA A 72 -1.50 0.36 -3.18
N VAL A 73 -1.39 1.57 -2.66
CA VAL A 73 -0.19 2.17 -2.06
C VAL A 73 -0.56 2.77 -0.70
N THR A 74 0.43 2.92 0.20
CA THR A 74 0.16 3.39 1.56
C THR A 74 -0.08 4.89 1.66
N GLY A 75 -1.01 5.28 2.50
CA GLY A 75 -1.29 6.66 2.87
C GLY A 75 -0.14 7.35 3.64
N ALA A 76 0.87 6.61 4.11
CA ALA A 76 2.06 7.20 4.70
C ALA A 76 2.81 8.14 3.73
N CYS A 77 2.71 7.87 2.42
CA CYS A 77 3.14 8.78 1.35
C CYS A 77 2.39 8.47 0.06
N LEU A 78 1.30 9.17 -0.15
CA LEU A 78 0.40 9.01 -1.28
C LEU A 78 0.16 10.36 -1.94
N MET A 79 0.29 10.41 -3.26
CA MET A 79 -0.09 11.55 -4.07
C MET A 79 -1.31 11.20 -4.92
N VAL A 80 -2.30 12.09 -4.93
CA VAL A 80 -3.54 11.96 -5.70
C VAL A 80 -3.98 13.34 -6.16
N LYS A 81 -4.67 13.42 -7.30
CA LYS A 81 -5.33 14.67 -7.73
C LYS A 81 -6.45 15.03 -6.75
N LYS A 82 -6.52 16.30 -6.38
CA LYS A 82 -7.58 16.81 -5.48
C LYS A 82 -8.98 16.45 -5.99
N GLU A 83 -9.20 16.60 -7.31
CA GLU A 83 -10.49 16.29 -7.94
C GLU A 83 -10.87 14.80 -7.79
N LEU A 84 -9.89 13.89 -7.89
CA LEU A 84 -10.13 12.46 -7.66
C LEU A 84 -10.40 12.17 -6.19
N TYR A 85 -9.64 12.79 -5.28
CA TYR A 85 -9.86 12.65 -3.85
C TYR A 85 -11.29 13.04 -3.47
N ASP A 86 -11.75 14.20 -3.94
CA ASP A 86 -13.10 14.71 -3.66
C ASP A 86 -14.18 13.85 -4.35
N ARG A 87 -13.98 13.50 -5.62
CA ARG A 87 -14.93 12.68 -6.40
C ARG A 87 -15.18 11.31 -5.78
N PHE A 88 -14.15 10.70 -5.21
CA PHE A 88 -14.23 9.39 -4.57
C PHE A 88 -14.50 9.48 -3.06
N GLY A 89 -14.80 10.66 -2.52
CA GLY A 89 -15.18 10.85 -1.11
C GLY A 89 -14.03 10.73 -0.11
N GLY A 90 -12.77 10.82 -0.57
CA GLY A 90 -11.61 10.75 0.30
C GLY A 90 -11.42 9.41 1.02
N LEU A 91 -10.80 9.45 2.20
CA LEU A 91 -10.65 8.28 3.07
C LEU A 91 -11.97 7.99 3.79
N ASP A 92 -12.35 6.71 3.86
CA ASP A 92 -13.57 6.25 4.55
C ASP A 92 -13.30 6.15 6.07
N GLU A 93 -13.37 7.29 6.76
CA GLU A 93 -13.10 7.38 8.20
C GLU A 93 -14.17 6.68 9.07
N GLU A 94 -15.36 6.48 8.54
CA GLU A 94 -16.46 5.80 9.24
C GLU A 94 -16.20 4.30 9.39
N ASN A 95 -15.73 3.66 8.33
CA ASN A 95 -15.47 2.22 8.32
C ASN A 95 -14.02 1.86 8.63
N PHE A 96 -13.08 2.74 8.29
CA PHE A 96 -11.64 2.56 8.40
C PHE A 96 -10.98 3.81 8.99
N ALA A 97 -11.20 4.02 10.28
CA ALA A 97 -10.69 5.22 10.96
C ALA A 97 -9.15 5.27 10.99
N VAL A 98 -8.48 4.11 10.97
CA VAL A 98 -7.03 4.01 11.10
C VAL A 98 -6.41 3.02 10.11
N ALA A 99 -6.85 1.76 10.12
CA ALA A 99 -6.31 0.73 9.23
C ALA A 99 -7.13 0.63 7.94
N TYR A 100 -6.46 0.31 6.85
CA TYR A 100 -7.07 0.05 5.53
C TYR A 100 -7.75 1.24 4.84
N ASN A 101 -7.79 2.44 5.42
CA ASN A 101 -8.41 3.61 4.78
C ASN A 101 -7.74 4.00 3.46
N ASP A 102 -6.42 3.93 3.41
CA ASP A 102 -5.61 4.16 2.21
C ASP A 102 -5.79 3.04 1.17
N VAL A 103 -5.81 1.80 1.62
CA VAL A 103 -6.01 0.63 0.75
C VAL A 103 -7.42 0.66 0.15
N ASP A 104 -8.45 0.93 0.96
CA ASP A 104 -9.84 1.10 0.50
C ASP A 104 -9.95 2.22 -0.55
N PHE A 105 -9.34 3.38 -0.28
CA PHE A 105 -9.35 4.49 -1.21
C PHE A 105 -8.68 4.13 -2.55
N CYS A 106 -7.51 3.49 -2.50
CA CYS A 106 -6.81 3.01 -3.70
C CYS A 106 -7.66 1.98 -4.47
N LEU A 107 -8.33 1.06 -3.78
CA LEU A 107 -9.18 0.06 -4.42
C LEU A 107 -10.40 0.68 -5.10
N ARG A 108 -11.02 1.72 -4.52
CA ARG A 108 -12.12 2.46 -5.18
C ARG A 108 -11.65 3.15 -6.46
N LEU A 109 -10.44 3.75 -6.46
CA LEU A 109 -9.83 4.31 -7.67
C LEU A 109 -9.56 3.21 -8.70
N TRP A 110 -8.95 2.11 -8.30
CA TRP A 110 -8.64 0.98 -9.19
C TRP A 110 -9.89 0.35 -9.80
N GLN A 111 -10.94 0.12 -9.01
CA GLN A 111 -12.22 -0.42 -9.49
C GLN A 111 -12.94 0.51 -10.49
N SER A 112 -12.62 1.79 -10.49
CA SER A 112 -13.11 2.75 -11.48
C SER A 112 -12.33 2.76 -12.79
N GLY A 113 -11.31 1.89 -12.93
CA GLY A 113 -10.45 1.79 -14.10
C GLY A 113 -9.18 2.65 -14.06
N LEU A 114 -8.90 3.32 -12.92
CA LEU A 114 -7.65 4.08 -12.75
C LEU A 114 -6.52 3.17 -12.26
N LEU A 115 -5.29 3.55 -12.59
CA LEU A 115 -4.08 2.85 -12.16
C LEU A 115 -3.57 3.45 -10.84
N ASN A 116 -3.21 2.60 -9.90
CA ASN A 116 -2.40 3.02 -8.76
C ASN A 116 -0.94 2.64 -9.03
N VAL A 117 -0.03 3.59 -8.89
CA VAL A 117 1.38 3.46 -9.28
C VAL A 117 2.27 3.51 -8.06
N MET A 118 3.16 2.55 -7.92
CA MET A 118 4.27 2.58 -6.98
C MET A 118 5.57 2.88 -7.73
N THR A 119 6.29 3.94 -7.34
CA THR A 119 7.59 4.28 -7.91
C THR A 119 8.71 4.16 -6.88
N PRO A 120 9.79 3.41 -7.16
CA PRO A 120 10.95 3.33 -6.30
C PRO A 120 11.88 4.55 -6.42
N PHE A 121 11.67 5.41 -7.42
CA PHE A 121 12.48 6.61 -7.68
C PHE A 121 12.09 7.80 -6.81
N ALA A 122 10.96 7.71 -6.10
CA ALA A 122 10.65 8.55 -4.96
C ALA A 122 10.80 7.70 -3.68
N ALA A 123 11.78 8.02 -2.84
CA ALA A 123 12.07 7.26 -1.65
C ALA A 123 12.18 8.14 -0.40
N ALA A 124 11.67 7.65 0.73
CA ALA A 124 11.70 8.34 2.01
C ALA A 124 11.81 7.38 3.19
N VAL A 125 12.30 7.87 4.33
CA VAL A 125 12.22 7.17 5.62
C VAL A 125 10.91 7.56 6.30
N HIS A 126 10.14 6.57 6.73
CA HIS A 126 8.93 6.75 7.51
C HIS A 126 9.11 6.15 8.91
N HIS A 127 9.03 7.01 9.90
CA HIS A 127 9.12 6.64 11.32
C HIS A 127 7.76 6.12 11.81
N GLU A 128 7.40 4.91 11.36
CA GLU A 128 6.14 4.27 11.75
C GLU A 128 6.02 4.16 13.26
N SER A 129 4.79 4.29 13.76
CA SER A 129 4.44 4.06 15.17
C SER A 129 5.07 4.99 16.21
N LYS A 130 5.88 6.00 15.84
CA LYS A 130 6.47 6.94 16.80
C LYS A 130 5.44 7.70 17.62
N SER A 131 4.31 8.05 17.01
CA SER A 131 3.26 8.84 17.66
C SER A 131 2.10 8.00 18.19
N ARG A 132 1.88 6.79 17.68
CA ARG A 132 0.65 6.03 17.94
C ARG A 132 0.87 4.62 18.49
N GLY A 133 2.06 4.04 18.31
CA GLY A 133 2.37 2.65 18.65
C GLY A 133 1.85 1.66 17.58
N ASP A 134 2.14 0.38 17.75
CA ASP A 134 1.69 -0.70 16.87
C ASP A 134 0.31 -1.20 17.31
N ASP A 135 -0.73 -0.84 16.54
CA ASP A 135 -2.12 -1.18 16.85
C ASP A 135 -2.37 -2.71 16.83
N THR A 136 -1.56 -3.48 16.10
CA THR A 136 -1.70 -4.95 16.01
C THR A 136 -1.25 -5.66 17.27
N ARG A 137 -0.40 -5.02 18.08
CA ARG A 137 0.19 -5.56 19.32
C ARG A 137 -0.13 -4.72 20.56
N ALA A 138 -0.89 -3.65 20.41
CA ALA A 138 -1.16 -2.71 21.49
C ALA A 138 -2.04 -3.28 22.61
N GLY A 139 -2.81 -4.34 22.35
CA GLY A 139 -3.83 -4.85 23.27
C GLY A 139 -5.04 -3.89 23.40
N GLY A 140 -6.07 -4.34 24.12
CA GLY A 140 -7.23 -3.51 24.47
C GLY A 140 -7.99 -2.97 23.26
N GLU A 141 -8.48 -1.73 23.36
CA GLU A 141 -9.37 -1.13 22.37
C GLU A 141 -8.72 -0.89 20.98
N LYS A 142 -7.43 -0.59 20.95
CA LYS A 142 -6.70 -0.38 19.69
C LYS A 142 -6.65 -1.65 18.85
N GLN A 143 -6.32 -2.78 19.48
CA GLN A 143 -6.32 -4.07 18.82
C GLN A 143 -7.74 -4.47 18.38
N ALA A 144 -8.73 -4.28 19.25
CA ALA A 144 -10.13 -4.58 18.91
C ALA A 144 -10.64 -3.74 17.74
N ARG A 145 -10.24 -2.46 17.66
CA ARG A 145 -10.53 -1.60 16.48
C ARG A 145 -9.88 -2.16 15.22
N TYR A 146 -8.57 -2.45 15.27
CA TYR A 146 -7.85 -3.02 14.13
C TYR A 146 -8.54 -4.30 13.61
N GLU A 147 -8.93 -5.22 14.49
CA GLU A 147 -9.60 -6.46 14.08
C GLU A 147 -10.98 -6.19 13.46
N ARG A 148 -11.74 -5.22 13.97
CA ARG A 148 -13.02 -4.80 13.35
C ARG A 148 -12.81 -4.21 11.96
N GLU A 149 -11.83 -3.31 11.79
CA GLU A 149 -11.49 -2.70 10.50
C GLU A 149 -11.01 -3.75 9.50
N LYS A 150 -10.16 -4.69 9.95
CA LYS A 150 -9.72 -5.85 9.16
C LYS A 150 -10.89 -6.71 8.71
N ALA A 151 -11.80 -7.05 9.61
CA ALA A 151 -12.97 -7.86 9.27
C ALA A 151 -13.88 -7.16 8.24
N ARG A 152 -14.09 -5.83 8.41
CA ARG A 152 -14.85 -5.02 7.43
C ARG A 152 -14.18 -4.98 6.07
N PHE A 153 -12.85 -4.80 6.05
CA PHE A 153 -12.06 -4.80 4.82
C PHE A 153 -12.18 -6.14 4.09
N CYS A 154 -11.96 -7.25 4.79
CA CYS A 154 -12.09 -8.59 4.22
C CYS A 154 -13.50 -8.86 3.70
N ALA A 155 -14.54 -8.43 4.40
CA ALA A 155 -15.93 -8.58 3.95
C ALA A 155 -16.21 -7.72 2.69
N ARG A 156 -15.77 -6.45 2.67
CA ARG A 156 -15.98 -5.52 1.54
C ARG A 156 -15.30 -6.01 0.27
N TYR A 157 -14.09 -6.58 0.39
CA TYR A 157 -13.25 -6.99 -0.74
C TYR A 157 -13.13 -8.51 -0.89
N ALA A 158 -14.07 -9.28 -0.33
CA ALA A 158 -14.05 -10.74 -0.37
C ALA A 158 -13.94 -11.30 -1.80
N GLY A 159 -14.66 -10.72 -2.75
CA GLY A 159 -14.62 -11.13 -4.16
C GLY A 159 -13.24 -10.92 -4.79
N LEU A 160 -12.58 -9.80 -4.53
CA LEU A 160 -11.22 -9.53 -5.02
C LEU A 160 -10.21 -10.48 -4.37
N MET A 161 -10.31 -10.72 -3.06
CA MET A 161 -9.44 -11.65 -2.35
C MET A 161 -9.60 -13.08 -2.88
N GLN A 162 -10.80 -13.49 -3.25
CA GLN A 162 -11.07 -14.80 -3.84
C GLN A 162 -10.51 -14.92 -5.27
N GLN A 163 -10.63 -13.88 -6.08
CA GLN A 163 -10.08 -13.83 -7.43
C GLN A 163 -8.54 -13.72 -7.44
N GLY A 164 -7.97 -13.18 -6.38
CA GLY A 164 -6.55 -12.85 -6.25
C GLY A 164 -6.20 -11.46 -6.76
N ASP A 165 -5.09 -10.94 -6.27
CA ASP A 165 -4.54 -9.64 -6.70
C ASP A 165 -4.03 -9.74 -8.14
N PRO A 166 -4.49 -8.90 -9.09
CA PRO A 166 -4.11 -8.98 -10.51
C PRO A 166 -2.64 -8.65 -10.77
N TYR A 167 -1.94 -8.03 -9.81
CA TYR A 167 -0.53 -7.69 -9.89
C TYR A 167 0.38 -8.67 -9.14
N TYR A 168 -0.20 -9.74 -8.55
CA TYR A 168 0.53 -10.76 -7.80
C TYR A 168 0.38 -12.13 -8.45
N ASN A 169 1.51 -12.82 -8.71
CA ASN A 169 1.47 -14.13 -9.35
C ASN A 169 0.75 -15.14 -8.44
N PRO A 170 -0.30 -15.86 -8.94
CA PRO A 170 -1.09 -16.80 -8.14
C PRO A 170 -0.30 -18.01 -7.63
N HIS A 171 0.90 -18.28 -8.16
CA HIS A 171 1.76 -19.35 -7.68
C HIS A 171 2.63 -18.97 -6.49
N PHE A 172 2.69 -17.68 -6.14
CA PHE A 172 3.38 -17.23 -4.93
C PHE A 172 2.48 -17.33 -3.70
N THR A 173 3.12 -17.57 -2.55
CA THR A 173 2.40 -17.61 -1.26
C THR A 173 1.87 -16.25 -0.87
N LEU A 174 0.69 -16.23 -0.28
CA LEU A 174 0.11 -15.04 0.37
C LEU A 174 0.30 -15.06 1.90
N LEU A 175 1.07 -16.03 2.42
CA LEU A 175 1.32 -16.13 3.86
C LEU A 175 2.42 -15.17 4.34
N TYR A 176 3.40 -14.89 3.46
CA TYR A 176 4.59 -14.09 3.78
C TYR A 176 4.91 -13.14 2.63
N GLU A 177 5.62 -12.04 2.96
CA GLU A 177 6.02 -10.98 2.02
C GLU A 177 7.27 -11.33 1.18
N ASN A 178 7.65 -12.60 1.12
CA ASN A 178 8.92 -13.08 0.56
C ASN A 178 8.85 -13.63 -0.86
N TYR A 179 7.68 -13.60 -1.51
CA TYR A 179 7.45 -14.15 -2.85
C TYR A 179 7.82 -15.64 -2.98
N GLY A 180 7.77 -16.38 -1.87
CA GLY A 180 7.96 -17.82 -1.88
C GLY A 180 6.88 -18.53 -2.69
N TYR A 181 7.21 -19.67 -3.28
CA TYR A 181 6.22 -20.52 -3.96
C TYR A 181 5.25 -21.14 -2.96
N LYS A 182 4.02 -21.45 -3.43
CA LYS A 182 3.04 -22.24 -2.68
C LYS A 182 3.49 -23.67 -2.51
#